data_57a4344c56d9ae559a57c584c1444940
#
_entry.id   57a4344c56d9ae559a57c584c1444940
#
_cell.length_a   1.000
_cell.length_b   1.000
_cell.length_c   1.000
_cell.angle_alpha   90.00
_cell.angle_beta   90.00
_cell.angle_gamma   90.00
#
_symmetry.space_group_name_H-M   'P 1'
#
loop_
_entity.id
_entity.type
_entity.pdbx_description
1 polymer ?
#
loop_
_entity_poly.entity_id
_entity_poly.type
_entity_poly.pdbx_seq_one_letter_code
_entity_poly.pdbx_strand_id
1 'polypeptide(L)'
;MCKSWDSRGVSFQSETWAEVYRVLKPGAHLLAFGGTRTYHRIACAIEDAGFEVRDCIMWLYGQGFPKSLDVSKAIDKMQGAEREVVCRNRYIDGRERKNLGHVGTGFIGLPNGVMMDSLPATEAAKKWEGWGTALKPSYEPIIVARKPLAGTVAQNVLEYGVGGINIDGCRIPTTDALCGGAYSGGLRPNSAMRCTGEVGGKSSILEAGGPRLEKRDFVQPPGRWPANVILDEEAGQALDEQTAGQLHSPGGQTAGAHLNVADTYNASSIMMGRHNTFRFGDGNEGASRFFYCAKVSSKERGKDNRHPTVKPVALMRYLVKLVTPPDGLVLDPFMGSGSTGIAALAEGFLFQGIEQELEYFNLARQRIYNSLRKPVTQCEKAASCY
;
A
#
# COMPACT_ATOMS: atom_id res chain seq x y z
N MET A 1 2.78 12.64 -20.42
CA MET A 1 3.47 12.38 -21.69
C MET A 1 3.48 10.87 -21.87
N CYS A 2 2.70 10.35 -22.80
CA CYS A 2 2.74 8.95 -23.16
C CYS A 2 4.12 8.67 -23.79
N LYS A 3 4.85 7.73 -23.22
CA LYS A 3 6.04 7.22 -23.88
C LYS A 3 5.61 6.37 -25.08
N SER A 4 6.50 6.14 -26.02
CA SER A 4 6.20 5.40 -27.27
C SER A 4 5.55 4.04 -27.05
N TRP A 5 5.91 3.34 -25.96
CA TRP A 5 5.36 2.04 -25.57
C TRP A 5 3.94 2.11 -24.97
N ASP A 6 3.48 3.30 -24.50
CA ASP A 6 2.13 3.56 -23.95
C ASP A 6 1.31 4.46 -24.89
N SER A 7 1.77 4.65 -26.12
CA SER A 7 1.13 5.55 -27.09
C SER A 7 -0.28 5.13 -27.51
N ARG A 8 -0.58 3.84 -27.43
CA ARG A 8 -1.89 3.28 -27.78
C ARG A 8 -2.93 3.42 -26.69
N GLY A 9 -2.51 3.69 -25.44
CA GLY A 9 -3.39 3.86 -24.28
C GLY A 9 -4.34 2.68 -24.04
N VAL A 10 -3.90 1.46 -24.33
CA VAL A 10 -4.73 0.23 -24.24
C VAL A 10 -5.34 0.02 -22.86
N SER A 11 -4.66 0.45 -21.81
CA SER A 11 -5.18 0.35 -20.43
C SER A 11 -6.37 1.27 -20.13
N PHE A 12 -6.67 2.22 -21.03
CA PHE A 12 -7.83 3.12 -20.93
C PHE A 12 -9.00 2.70 -21.83
N GLN A 13 -8.88 1.58 -22.52
CA GLN A 13 -9.87 1.04 -23.45
C GLN A 13 -10.63 -0.10 -22.77
N SER A 14 -11.96 -0.01 -22.72
CA SER A 14 -12.82 -1.03 -22.12
C SER A 14 -12.70 -2.39 -22.83
N GLU A 15 -12.42 -2.39 -24.13
CA GLU A 15 -12.23 -3.60 -24.92
C GLU A 15 -11.08 -4.47 -24.41
N THR A 16 -9.99 -3.83 -23.93
CA THR A 16 -8.87 -4.54 -23.32
C THR A 16 -9.31 -5.30 -22.07
N TRP A 17 -10.08 -4.63 -21.22
CA TRP A 17 -10.58 -5.24 -19.99
C TRP A 17 -11.72 -6.22 -20.24
N ALA A 18 -12.49 -6.06 -21.30
CA ALA A 18 -13.50 -7.03 -21.73
C ALA A 18 -12.87 -8.39 -22.08
N GLU A 19 -11.70 -8.41 -22.73
CA GLU A 19 -10.97 -9.66 -22.98
C GLU A 19 -10.43 -10.29 -21.69
N VAL A 20 -9.96 -9.48 -20.74
CA VAL A 20 -9.59 -9.96 -19.39
C VAL A 20 -10.83 -10.52 -18.67
N TYR A 21 -11.96 -9.80 -18.73
CA TYR A 21 -13.23 -10.25 -18.15
C TYR A 21 -13.67 -11.59 -18.73
N ARG A 22 -13.55 -11.78 -20.06
CA ARG A 22 -13.96 -13.01 -20.74
C ARG A 22 -13.25 -14.24 -20.21
N VAL A 23 -11.94 -14.16 -19.92
CA VAL A 23 -11.14 -15.32 -19.48
C VAL A 23 -11.16 -15.56 -17.98
N LEU A 24 -11.55 -14.57 -17.18
CA LEU A 24 -11.61 -14.72 -15.72
C LEU A 24 -12.84 -15.51 -15.27
N LYS A 25 -12.68 -16.29 -14.21
CA LYS A 25 -13.79 -16.97 -13.52
C LYS A 25 -14.71 -15.94 -12.86
N PRO A 26 -16.04 -16.22 -12.71
CA PRO A 26 -16.91 -15.42 -11.86
C PRO A 26 -16.29 -15.25 -10.46
N GLY A 27 -16.32 -14.03 -9.91
CA GLY A 27 -15.76 -13.72 -8.61
C GLY A 27 -14.23 -13.53 -8.57
N ALA A 28 -13.50 -13.74 -9.69
CA ALA A 28 -12.06 -13.51 -9.72
C ALA A 28 -11.71 -12.03 -9.56
N HIS A 29 -10.64 -11.75 -8.81
CA HIS A 29 -10.15 -10.41 -8.58
C HIS A 29 -9.21 -9.94 -9.67
N LEU A 30 -9.19 -8.63 -9.89
CA LEU A 30 -8.31 -7.90 -10.77
C LEU A 30 -7.63 -6.80 -9.98
N LEU A 31 -6.30 -6.70 -10.07
CA LEU A 31 -5.51 -5.62 -9.47
C LEU A 31 -4.81 -4.84 -10.59
N ALA A 32 -5.09 -3.54 -10.69
CA ALA A 32 -4.51 -2.70 -11.72
C ALA A 32 -3.80 -1.48 -11.13
N PHE A 33 -2.49 -1.35 -11.40
CA PHE A 33 -1.72 -0.18 -11.02
C PHE A 33 -2.08 1.01 -11.91
N GLY A 34 -2.27 2.17 -11.28
CA GLY A 34 -2.56 3.42 -11.98
C GLY A 34 -1.66 4.57 -11.56
N GLY A 35 -1.41 5.49 -12.47
CA GLY A 35 -0.77 6.76 -12.12
C GLY A 35 -1.78 7.71 -11.46
N THR A 36 -1.34 8.54 -10.50
CA THR A 36 -2.20 9.48 -9.76
C THR A 36 -3.03 10.42 -10.63
N ARG A 37 -2.59 10.67 -11.86
CA ARG A 37 -3.29 11.55 -12.81
C ARG A 37 -4.29 10.83 -13.72
N THR A 38 -4.19 9.51 -13.85
CA THR A 38 -4.91 8.76 -14.88
C THR A 38 -5.57 7.48 -14.39
N TYR A 39 -5.37 7.08 -13.11
CA TYR A 39 -5.93 5.84 -12.55
C TYR A 39 -7.47 5.78 -12.68
N HIS A 40 -8.14 6.94 -12.56
CA HIS A 40 -9.59 7.03 -12.71
C HIS A 40 -10.07 6.58 -14.09
N ARG A 41 -9.30 6.84 -15.17
CA ARG A 41 -9.63 6.37 -16.51
C ARG A 41 -9.51 4.85 -16.64
N ILE A 42 -8.50 4.25 -15.96
CA ILE A 42 -8.36 2.80 -15.90
C ILE A 42 -9.54 2.20 -15.13
N ALA A 43 -9.92 2.82 -14.00
CA ALA A 43 -11.06 2.37 -13.19
C ALA A 43 -12.35 2.39 -14.00
N CYS A 44 -12.65 3.49 -14.72
CA CYS A 44 -13.82 3.57 -15.59
C CYS A 44 -13.78 2.50 -16.69
N ALA A 45 -12.64 2.31 -17.37
CA ALA A 45 -12.54 1.30 -18.43
C ALA A 45 -12.73 -0.14 -17.88
N ILE A 46 -12.30 -0.41 -16.64
CA ILE A 46 -12.53 -1.68 -15.96
C ILE A 46 -14.02 -1.87 -15.63
N GLU A 47 -14.69 -0.82 -15.10
CA GLU A 47 -16.13 -0.86 -14.80
C GLU A 47 -16.96 -1.00 -16.08
N ASP A 48 -16.62 -0.25 -17.14
CA ASP A 48 -17.30 -0.32 -18.46
C ASP A 48 -17.17 -1.71 -19.08
N ALA A 49 -16.12 -2.46 -18.76
CA ALA A 49 -15.95 -3.86 -19.17
C ALA A 49 -16.77 -4.85 -18.31
N GLY A 50 -17.50 -4.38 -17.29
CA GLY A 50 -18.40 -5.18 -16.47
C GLY A 50 -17.84 -5.65 -15.13
N PHE A 51 -16.65 -5.20 -14.72
CA PHE A 51 -16.12 -5.49 -13.38
C PHE A 51 -16.77 -4.61 -12.31
N GLU A 52 -16.80 -5.10 -11.07
CA GLU A 52 -17.15 -4.33 -9.89
C GLU A 52 -15.86 -3.77 -9.26
N VAL A 53 -15.68 -2.46 -9.21
CA VAL A 53 -14.61 -1.86 -8.40
C VAL A 53 -14.98 -2.04 -6.93
N ARG A 54 -14.09 -2.66 -6.15
CA ARG A 54 -14.33 -3.07 -4.76
C ARG A 54 -13.56 -2.22 -3.76
N ASP A 55 -12.33 -1.79 -4.12
CA ASP A 55 -11.45 -1.01 -3.25
C ASP A 55 -10.36 -0.33 -4.09
N CYS A 56 -9.56 0.51 -3.44
CA CYS A 56 -8.33 1.06 -3.97
C CYS A 56 -7.23 0.92 -2.91
N ILE A 57 -6.21 0.12 -3.21
CA ILE A 57 -5.03 0.03 -2.36
C ILE A 57 -4.07 1.16 -2.74
N MET A 58 -3.57 1.89 -1.73
CA MET A 58 -2.55 2.91 -1.93
C MET A 58 -1.18 2.35 -1.54
N TRP A 59 -0.29 2.24 -2.53
CA TRP A 59 1.11 1.94 -2.24
C TRP A 59 1.90 3.24 -2.11
N LEU A 60 2.28 3.58 -0.87
CA LEU A 60 3.04 4.79 -0.51
C LEU A 60 4.54 4.48 -0.54
N TYR A 61 5.32 5.43 -1.09
CA TYR A 61 6.77 5.31 -1.17
C TYR A 61 7.49 6.63 -0.86
N GLY A 62 8.65 6.52 -0.22
CA GLY A 62 9.45 7.68 0.21
C GLY A 62 10.19 8.38 -0.94
N GLN A 63 10.66 7.63 -1.94
CA GLN A 63 11.61 8.08 -2.98
C GLN A 63 11.00 8.77 -4.21
N GLY A 64 9.79 9.30 -4.15
CA GLY A 64 9.20 10.01 -5.28
C GLY A 64 10.04 11.21 -5.70
N PHE A 65 10.23 11.43 -7.01
CA PHE A 65 10.91 12.59 -7.56
C PHE A 65 9.93 13.50 -8.33
N PRO A 66 9.83 14.79 -7.98
CA PRO A 66 8.93 15.71 -8.68
C PRO A 66 9.45 16.00 -10.09
N LYS A 67 8.63 15.69 -11.10
CA LYS A 67 8.86 16.16 -12.49
C LYS A 67 8.25 17.55 -12.65
N SER A 68 8.68 18.47 -11.79
CA SER A 68 8.18 19.82 -11.73
C SER A 68 9.06 20.74 -12.59
N LEU A 69 8.42 21.58 -13.38
CA LEU A 69 9.10 22.71 -14.03
C LEU A 69 9.35 23.78 -12.97
N ASP A 70 10.54 24.34 -12.91
CA ASP A 70 10.86 25.53 -12.15
C ASP A 70 10.35 26.74 -12.94
N VAL A 71 9.32 27.40 -12.40
CA VAL A 71 8.61 28.50 -13.09
C VAL A 71 9.52 29.71 -13.26
N SER A 72 10.31 30.04 -12.25
CA SER A 72 11.28 31.15 -12.30
C SER A 72 12.33 30.94 -13.38
N LYS A 73 12.93 29.75 -13.46
CA LYS A 73 13.88 29.39 -14.51
C LYS A 73 13.25 29.43 -15.92
N ALA A 74 11.99 29.02 -16.02
CA ALA A 74 11.28 29.03 -17.29
C ALA A 74 11.01 30.46 -17.78
N ILE A 75 10.70 31.42 -16.88
CA ILE A 75 10.47 32.81 -17.18
C ILE A 75 11.76 33.48 -17.72
N ASP A 76 12.88 33.32 -16.97
CA ASP A 76 14.16 33.91 -17.42
C ASP A 76 14.59 33.34 -18.77
N LYS A 77 14.43 32.01 -18.97
CA LYS A 77 14.70 31.37 -20.27
C LYS A 77 13.84 31.94 -21.40
N MET A 78 12.56 32.19 -21.14
CA MET A 78 11.63 32.75 -22.12
C MET A 78 12.01 34.21 -22.46
N GLN A 79 12.52 34.98 -21.48
CA GLN A 79 12.97 36.36 -21.64
C GLN A 79 14.41 36.48 -22.14
N GLY A 80 15.10 35.36 -22.37
CA GLY A 80 16.49 35.34 -22.81
C GLY A 80 17.48 35.91 -21.78
N ALA A 81 17.08 35.97 -20.51
CA ALA A 81 17.90 36.50 -19.43
C ALA A 81 18.86 35.42 -18.89
N GLU A 82 20.14 35.80 -18.76
CA GLU A 82 21.16 34.95 -18.14
C GLU A 82 21.06 35.05 -16.61
N ARG A 83 21.07 33.89 -15.94
CA ARG A 83 21.01 33.80 -14.49
C ARG A 83 22.40 33.74 -13.88
N GLU A 84 22.61 34.48 -12.82
CA GLU A 84 23.83 34.36 -12.02
C GLU A 84 23.89 32.97 -11.37
N VAL A 85 24.96 32.24 -11.62
CA VAL A 85 25.18 30.91 -11.04
C VAL A 85 25.89 31.06 -9.70
N VAL A 86 25.29 30.55 -8.65
CA VAL A 86 25.83 30.59 -7.28
C VAL A 86 26.13 29.16 -6.79
N CYS A 87 27.29 29.04 -6.18
CA CYS A 87 27.66 27.78 -5.53
C CYS A 87 27.06 27.73 -4.11
N ARG A 88 26.12 26.84 -3.86
CA ARG A 88 25.65 26.56 -2.50
C ARG A 88 26.37 25.35 -1.93
N ASN A 89 27.01 25.54 -0.77
CA ASN A 89 27.64 24.43 -0.06
C ASN A 89 26.56 23.49 0.47
N ARG A 90 26.68 22.18 0.20
CA ARG A 90 25.72 21.15 0.66
C ARG A 90 25.71 20.93 2.17
N TYR A 91 26.67 21.50 2.87
CA TYR A 91 26.82 21.37 4.31
C TYR A 91 25.95 22.44 5.01
N ILE A 92 24.67 22.13 5.23
CA ILE A 92 23.88 22.81 6.24
C ILE A 92 24.06 21.98 7.50
N ASP A 93 24.56 22.59 8.57
CA ASP A 93 24.74 22.02 9.93
C ASP A 93 25.86 20.98 10.14
N GLY A 94 26.97 21.03 9.38
CA GLY A 94 28.17 20.24 9.72
C GLY A 94 27.99 18.71 9.69
N ARG A 95 26.88 18.20 9.22
CA ARG A 95 26.60 16.77 9.08
C ARG A 95 26.77 16.33 7.63
N GLU A 96 27.76 15.47 7.41
CA GLU A 96 27.94 14.75 6.16
C GLU A 96 26.72 13.86 5.90
N ARG A 97 25.83 14.25 4.98
CA ARG A 97 24.78 13.32 4.49
C ARG A 97 25.43 12.26 3.62
N LYS A 98 25.84 11.16 4.22
CA LYS A 98 26.14 9.93 3.51
C LYS A 98 24.86 9.45 2.83
N ASN A 99 24.91 9.31 1.49
CA ASN A 99 23.85 8.77 0.63
C ASN A 99 22.68 9.70 0.26
N LEU A 100 22.98 10.70 -0.58
CA LEU A 100 21.98 11.12 -1.56
C LEU A 100 22.19 10.26 -2.80
N GLY A 101 21.33 9.23 -2.96
CA GLY A 101 21.27 8.44 -4.18
C GLY A 101 21.19 9.32 -5.40
N HIS A 102 21.74 8.84 -6.49
CA HIS A 102 21.83 9.46 -7.80
C HIS A 102 20.53 10.21 -8.17
N VAL A 103 20.53 11.54 -7.99
CA VAL A 103 19.45 12.41 -8.44
C VAL A 103 19.62 12.56 -9.94
N GLY A 104 18.91 11.71 -10.68
CA GLY A 104 18.91 11.74 -12.13
C GLY A 104 18.42 13.08 -12.67
N THR A 105 19.11 13.56 -13.67
CA THR A 105 18.78 14.63 -14.63
C THR A 105 18.82 16.07 -14.08
N GLY A 106 19.93 16.73 -14.38
CA GLY A 106 20.01 18.20 -14.42
C GLY A 106 20.95 18.85 -13.40
N PHE A 107 21.51 18.10 -12.47
CA PHE A 107 22.55 18.61 -11.58
C PHE A 107 23.90 17.98 -11.95
N ILE A 108 24.78 18.75 -12.56
CA ILE A 108 26.17 18.39 -12.68
C ILE A 108 26.75 18.47 -11.26
N GLY A 109 26.86 17.32 -10.59
CA GLY A 109 27.55 17.23 -9.31
C GLY A 109 29.02 17.50 -9.51
N LEU A 110 29.49 18.64 -9.05
CA LEU A 110 30.93 18.86 -8.95
C LEU A 110 31.52 17.95 -7.86
N PRO A 111 32.77 17.50 -8.02
CA PRO A 111 33.49 16.83 -6.94
C PRO A 111 33.45 17.74 -5.70
N ASN A 112 33.20 17.17 -4.51
CA ASN A 112 33.11 17.86 -3.22
C ASN A 112 31.73 18.37 -2.76
N GLY A 113 30.61 17.85 -3.29
CA GLY A 113 29.29 18.11 -2.72
C GLY A 113 28.74 19.52 -2.92
N VAL A 114 29.31 20.30 -3.83
CA VAL A 114 28.82 21.64 -4.19
C VAL A 114 27.61 21.52 -5.11
N MET A 115 26.50 22.14 -4.78
CA MET A 115 25.34 22.31 -5.66
C MET A 115 25.46 23.66 -6.36
N MET A 116 25.34 23.63 -7.70
CA MET A 116 25.16 24.85 -8.47
C MET A 116 23.69 25.22 -8.48
N ASP A 117 23.37 26.40 -8.00
CA ASP A 117 22.05 26.99 -8.10
C ASP A 117 22.15 28.29 -8.90
N SER A 118 21.04 28.87 -9.32
CA SER A 118 21.05 30.11 -10.08
C SER A 118 19.99 31.06 -9.53
N LEU A 119 20.40 32.34 -9.36
CA LEU A 119 19.50 33.39 -8.89
C LEU A 119 18.59 33.86 -10.03
N PRO A 120 17.32 34.21 -9.73
CA PRO A 120 16.43 34.84 -10.71
C PRO A 120 17.02 36.13 -11.26
N ALA A 121 17.06 36.26 -12.59
CA ALA A 121 17.63 37.42 -13.25
C ALA A 121 16.63 38.59 -13.39
N THR A 122 15.39 38.26 -13.74
CA THR A 122 14.36 39.26 -14.01
C THR A 122 13.40 39.42 -12.82
N GLU A 123 12.77 40.62 -12.71
CA GLU A 123 11.77 40.87 -11.67
C GLU A 123 10.57 39.89 -11.76
N ALA A 124 10.20 39.54 -12.99
CA ALA A 124 9.16 38.53 -13.22
C ALA A 124 9.57 37.16 -12.66
N ALA A 125 10.81 36.73 -12.88
CA ALA A 125 11.32 35.47 -12.37
C ALA A 125 11.47 35.46 -10.83
N LYS A 126 11.88 36.59 -10.23
CA LYS A 126 11.94 36.78 -8.78
C LYS A 126 10.59 36.57 -8.11
N LYS A 127 9.53 37.12 -8.71
CA LYS A 127 8.16 36.98 -8.20
C LYS A 127 7.70 35.52 -8.14
N TRP A 128 8.21 34.66 -9.02
CA TRP A 128 7.86 33.25 -9.13
C TRP A 128 8.94 32.30 -8.60
N GLU A 129 9.89 32.81 -7.84
CA GLU A 129 10.91 31.97 -7.21
C GLU A 129 10.27 30.97 -6.24
N GLY A 130 10.71 29.70 -6.29
CA GLY A 130 10.16 28.65 -5.49
C GLY A 130 8.84 28.03 -6.00
N TRP A 131 8.29 28.54 -7.10
CA TRP A 131 7.08 27.98 -7.70
C TRP A 131 7.40 26.88 -8.72
N GLY A 132 6.62 25.81 -8.65
CA GLY A 132 6.71 24.65 -9.54
C GLY A 132 5.36 24.25 -10.12
N THR A 133 5.36 23.26 -11.00
CA THR A 133 4.16 22.80 -11.73
C THR A 133 3.67 21.42 -11.30
N ALA A 134 4.35 20.74 -10.41
CA ALA A 134 3.97 19.39 -10.00
C ALA A 134 4.40 19.06 -8.56
N LEU A 135 3.58 18.28 -7.88
CA LEU A 135 3.93 17.71 -6.59
C LEU A 135 4.89 16.53 -6.76
N LYS A 136 5.63 16.20 -5.70
CA LYS A 136 6.38 14.96 -5.59
C LYS A 136 5.38 13.78 -5.54
N PRO A 137 5.44 12.82 -6.47
CA PRO A 137 4.63 11.62 -6.36
C PRO A 137 5.07 10.81 -5.15
N SER A 138 4.13 10.37 -4.33
CA SER A 138 4.42 9.61 -3.10
C SER A 138 3.55 8.38 -2.97
N TYR A 139 2.68 8.08 -3.94
CA TYR A 139 1.89 6.86 -3.96
C TYR A 139 1.52 6.46 -5.38
N GLU A 140 1.23 5.18 -5.55
CA GLU A 140 0.54 4.63 -6.71
C GLU A 140 -0.76 3.97 -6.24
N PRO A 141 -1.93 4.35 -6.80
CA PRO A 141 -3.19 3.66 -6.54
C PRO A 141 -3.21 2.33 -7.29
N ILE A 142 -3.74 1.31 -6.62
CA ILE A 142 -3.96 -0.04 -7.17
C ILE A 142 -5.46 -0.29 -7.10
N ILE A 143 -6.12 -0.29 -8.24
CA ILE A 143 -7.55 -0.55 -8.35
C ILE A 143 -7.77 -2.02 -8.01
N VAL A 144 -8.66 -2.29 -7.06
CA VAL A 144 -9.11 -3.65 -6.71
C VAL A 144 -10.50 -3.83 -7.31
N ALA A 145 -10.58 -4.61 -8.36
CA ALA A 145 -11.84 -4.93 -9.01
C ALA A 145 -12.10 -6.44 -8.96
N ARG A 146 -13.35 -6.82 -9.19
CA ARG A 146 -13.78 -8.22 -9.17
C ARG A 146 -14.78 -8.46 -10.29
N LYS A 147 -14.64 -9.58 -10.99
CA LYS A 147 -15.72 -10.06 -11.86
C LYS A 147 -16.93 -10.38 -10.98
N PRO A 148 -18.17 -9.99 -11.36
CA PRO A 148 -19.37 -10.30 -10.60
C PRO A 148 -19.45 -11.76 -10.19
N LEU A 149 -20.00 -11.98 -8.99
CA LEU A 149 -20.20 -13.33 -8.45
C LEU A 149 -21.35 -14.05 -9.18
N ALA A 150 -21.24 -15.37 -9.29
CA ALA A 150 -22.36 -16.24 -9.60
C ALA A 150 -23.04 -16.62 -8.25
N GLY A 151 -24.06 -15.88 -7.83
CA GLY A 151 -24.73 -16.09 -6.56
C GLY A 151 -24.02 -15.45 -5.35
N THR A 152 -24.03 -16.11 -4.20
CA THR A 152 -23.35 -15.66 -2.98
C THR A 152 -21.84 -15.92 -3.04
N VAL A 153 -21.05 -15.24 -2.22
CA VAL A 153 -19.60 -15.50 -2.11
C VAL A 153 -19.32 -16.97 -1.81
N ALA A 154 -20.09 -17.58 -0.89
CA ALA A 154 -19.90 -18.98 -0.51
C ALA A 154 -20.17 -19.94 -1.68
N GLN A 155 -21.27 -19.73 -2.42
CA GLN A 155 -21.60 -20.51 -3.61
C GLN A 155 -20.50 -20.36 -4.67
N ASN A 156 -20.08 -19.13 -4.94
CA ASN A 156 -19.05 -18.84 -5.93
C ASN A 156 -17.70 -19.51 -5.59
N VAL A 157 -17.30 -19.48 -4.31
CA VAL A 157 -16.06 -20.13 -3.87
C VAL A 157 -16.14 -21.66 -4.01
N LEU A 158 -17.29 -22.26 -3.67
CA LEU A 158 -17.48 -23.69 -3.81
C LEU A 158 -17.49 -24.14 -5.28
N GLU A 159 -18.06 -23.34 -6.19
CA GLU A 159 -18.19 -23.71 -7.60
C GLU A 159 -16.95 -23.36 -8.42
N TYR A 160 -16.38 -22.15 -8.21
CA TYR A 160 -15.30 -21.62 -9.04
C TYR A 160 -13.93 -21.57 -8.36
N GLY A 161 -13.90 -21.73 -7.04
CA GLY A 161 -12.68 -21.68 -6.25
C GLY A 161 -12.09 -20.26 -6.06
N VAL A 162 -12.86 -19.22 -6.36
CA VAL A 162 -12.41 -17.79 -6.30
C VAL A 162 -13.52 -16.92 -5.69
N GLY A 163 -13.19 -15.68 -5.29
CA GLY A 163 -14.16 -14.70 -4.78
C GLY A 163 -13.89 -14.21 -3.36
N GLY A 164 -13.02 -14.90 -2.61
CA GLY A 164 -12.54 -14.48 -1.29
C GLY A 164 -11.23 -13.71 -1.37
N ILE A 165 -10.90 -13.02 -0.28
CA ILE A 165 -9.60 -12.37 -0.05
C ILE A 165 -8.90 -13.13 1.09
N ASN A 166 -7.62 -13.44 0.92
CA ASN A 166 -6.81 -14.19 1.87
C ASN A 166 -6.36 -13.32 3.04
N ILE A 167 -7.29 -13.04 3.94
CA ILE A 167 -7.05 -12.17 5.08
C ILE A 167 -5.97 -12.74 6.01
N ASP A 168 -6.12 -14.00 6.41
CA ASP A 168 -5.23 -14.60 7.40
C ASP A 168 -3.80 -14.78 6.87
N GLY A 169 -3.66 -15.12 5.60
CA GLY A 169 -2.34 -15.18 4.95
C GLY A 169 -1.65 -13.83 4.76
N CYS A 170 -2.41 -12.73 4.84
CA CYS A 170 -1.92 -11.36 4.63
C CYS A 170 -1.99 -10.49 5.90
N ARG A 171 -2.23 -11.08 7.07
CA ARG A 171 -2.19 -10.32 8.34
C ARG A 171 -0.84 -9.68 8.56
N ILE A 172 -0.87 -8.51 9.17
CA ILE A 172 0.33 -7.77 9.55
C ILE A 172 0.76 -8.29 10.93
N PRO A 173 1.94 -8.94 11.04
CA PRO A 173 2.42 -9.47 12.31
C PRO A 173 2.46 -8.39 13.39
N THR A 174 2.09 -8.73 14.63
CA THR A 174 2.14 -7.81 15.76
C THR A 174 2.31 -8.56 17.06
N THR A 175 3.01 -7.94 17.99
CA THR A 175 3.12 -8.36 19.40
C THR A 175 2.02 -7.73 20.27
N ASP A 176 1.26 -6.78 19.73
CA ASP A 176 0.18 -6.12 20.46
C ASP A 176 -0.97 -7.09 20.77
N ALA A 177 -1.58 -6.91 21.94
CA ALA A 177 -2.78 -7.65 22.29
C ALA A 177 -3.98 -7.16 21.43
N LEU A 178 -4.44 -8.01 20.52
CA LEU A 178 -5.56 -7.73 19.62
C LEU A 178 -6.87 -8.19 20.28
N CYS A 179 -7.42 -7.38 21.17
CA CYS A 179 -8.67 -7.70 21.86
C CYS A 179 -9.82 -6.83 21.34
N GLY A 180 -10.87 -7.47 20.82
CA GLY A 180 -12.14 -6.83 20.46
C GLY A 180 -12.28 -6.38 19.00
N GLY A 181 -13.45 -5.95 18.61
CA GLY A 181 -13.79 -5.45 17.27
C GLY A 181 -13.65 -6.50 16.17
N ALA A 182 -13.06 -6.12 15.05
CA ALA A 182 -12.83 -6.99 13.89
C ALA A 182 -11.94 -8.22 14.18
N TYR A 183 -11.25 -8.23 15.32
CA TYR A 183 -10.35 -9.32 15.72
C TYR A 183 -11.04 -10.38 16.58
N SER A 184 -12.22 -10.11 17.12
CA SER A 184 -12.89 -10.97 18.11
C SER A 184 -13.76 -12.10 17.52
N GLY A 185 -13.65 -12.39 16.24
CA GLY A 185 -14.41 -13.51 15.63
C GLY A 185 -15.94 -13.43 15.80
N GLY A 186 -16.49 -12.25 15.95
CA GLY A 186 -17.92 -12.01 16.12
C GLY A 186 -18.42 -12.01 17.58
N LEU A 187 -17.61 -12.43 18.54
CA LEU A 187 -17.93 -12.33 19.96
C LEU A 187 -17.10 -11.21 20.58
N ARG A 188 -17.71 -10.05 20.77
CA ARG A 188 -17.05 -8.96 21.51
C ARG A 188 -16.82 -9.41 22.94
N PRO A 189 -15.60 -9.29 23.52
CA PRO A 189 -15.34 -9.64 24.91
C PRO A 189 -16.30 -8.97 25.91
N ASN A 190 -16.77 -7.77 25.58
CA ASN A 190 -17.76 -7.03 26.38
C ASN A 190 -19.18 -7.62 26.31
N SER A 191 -19.55 -8.35 25.27
CA SER A 191 -20.85 -9.04 25.26
C SER A 191 -20.83 -10.30 26.13
N ALA A 192 -19.68 -10.97 26.24
CA ALA A 192 -19.51 -12.09 27.15
C ALA A 192 -19.44 -11.65 28.62
N MET A 193 -18.85 -10.50 28.93
CA MET A 193 -18.84 -9.94 30.30
C MET A 193 -20.20 -9.46 30.79
N ARG A 194 -21.11 -9.10 29.90
CA ARG A 194 -22.48 -8.75 30.26
C ARG A 194 -23.35 -9.95 30.61
N CYS A 195 -22.93 -11.16 30.29
CA CYS A 195 -23.66 -12.38 30.58
C CYS A 195 -23.25 -13.03 31.92
N THR A 196 -22.23 -12.53 32.63
CA THR A 196 -21.91 -12.99 33.99
C THR A 196 -22.57 -12.03 34.99
N GLY A 197 -23.77 -12.39 35.42
CA GLY A 197 -24.65 -11.65 36.27
C GLY A 197 -24.12 -11.37 37.68
N GLU A 198 -23.21 -10.44 37.81
CA GLU A 198 -22.78 -9.85 39.09
C GLU A 198 -22.88 -8.31 39.12
N VAL A 199 -23.77 -7.73 38.36
CA VAL A 199 -24.18 -6.34 38.57
C VAL A 199 -25.71 -6.36 38.72
N GLY A 200 -26.18 -6.21 39.94
CA GLY A 200 -27.59 -6.17 40.29
C GLY A 200 -28.39 -5.08 39.61
N GLY A 201 -28.76 -5.32 38.38
CA GLY A 201 -29.66 -4.52 37.58
C GLY A 201 -30.46 -5.46 36.69
N LYS A 202 -31.71 -5.62 36.96
CA LYS A 202 -32.67 -6.41 36.16
C LYS A 202 -32.70 -5.87 34.73
N SER A 203 -31.95 -6.50 33.83
CA SER A 203 -32.06 -6.27 32.40
C SER A 203 -33.06 -7.28 31.83
N SER A 204 -34.26 -6.83 31.57
CA SER A 204 -35.44 -7.62 31.12
C SER A 204 -35.35 -8.16 29.70
N ILE A 205 -34.17 -8.17 29.05
CA ILE A 205 -34.01 -8.59 27.64
C ILE A 205 -33.40 -10.00 27.51
N LEU A 206 -32.94 -10.65 28.61
CA LEU A 206 -32.23 -11.93 28.57
C LEU A 206 -32.94 -13.09 29.27
N GLU A 207 -34.23 -12.95 29.57
CA GLU A 207 -35.04 -14.08 30.10
C GLU A 207 -35.63 -14.98 29.01
N ALA A 208 -35.38 -14.73 27.73
CA ALA A 208 -35.69 -15.70 26.69
C ALA A 208 -34.61 -16.78 26.68
N GLY A 209 -34.87 -17.92 27.28
CA GLY A 209 -33.98 -19.07 27.52
C GLY A 209 -33.27 -19.63 26.28
N GLY A 210 -32.38 -18.84 25.71
CA GLY A 210 -31.43 -19.27 24.70
C GLY A 210 -30.30 -20.11 25.33
N PRO A 211 -29.72 -21.09 24.63
CA PRO A 211 -28.66 -21.92 25.15
C PRO A 211 -27.50 -21.06 25.64
N ARG A 212 -27.03 -21.28 26.89
CA ARG A 212 -25.81 -20.67 27.42
C ARG A 212 -24.67 -20.99 26.47
N LEU A 213 -24.18 -19.99 25.71
CA LEU A 213 -22.98 -20.17 24.92
C LEU A 213 -21.82 -20.41 25.89
N GLU A 214 -21.15 -21.55 25.75
CA GLU A 214 -19.91 -21.83 26.48
C GLU A 214 -18.90 -20.70 26.26
N LYS A 215 -18.23 -20.27 27.33
CA LYS A 215 -17.10 -19.32 27.23
C LYS A 215 -16.03 -19.96 26.36
N ARG A 216 -15.88 -19.51 25.14
CA ARG A 216 -14.71 -19.84 24.35
C ARG A 216 -13.59 -18.90 24.73
N ASP A 217 -12.44 -19.45 25.06
CA ASP A 217 -11.24 -18.64 25.25
C ASP A 217 -10.93 -17.86 23.99
N PHE A 218 -10.64 -16.57 24.16
CA PHE A 218 -10.26 -15.71 23.03
C PHE A 218 -8.90 -16.18 22.50
N VAL A 219 -8.88 -16.66 21.26
CA VAL A 219 -7.64 -16.95 20.55
C VAL A 219 -7.23 -15.71 19.79
N GLN A 220 -6.09 -15.13 20.17
CA GLN A 220 -5.54 -13.97 19.49
C GLN A 220 -5.18 -14.33 18.05
N PRO A 221 -5.63 -13.57 17.04
CA PRO A 221 -5.24 -13.81 15.66
C PRO A 221 -3.73 -13.52 15.47
N PRO A 222 -3.08 -14.17 14.49
CA PRO A 222 -1.62 -14.08 14.29
C PRO A 222 -1.12 -12.69 13.84
N GLY A 223 -2.02 -11.73 13.68
CA GLY A 223 -1.67 -10.38 13.26
C GLY A 223 -2.88 -9.51 13.00
N ARG A 224 -2.61 -8.24 12.68
CA ARG A 224 -3.64 -7.24 12.37
C ARG A 224 -4.30 -7.53 11.02
N TRP A 225 -5.52 -7.10 10.88
CA TRP A 225 -6.25 -7.15 9.61
C TRP A 225 -5.49 -6.34 8.54
N PRO A 226 -5.37 -6.86 7.29
CA PRO A 226 -4.73 -6.14 6.20
C PRO A 226 -5.41 -4.80 5.94
N ALA A 227 -4.60 -3.74 5.80
CA ALA A 227 -5.08 -2.42 5.42
C ALA A 227 -4.99 -2.21 3.90
N ASN A 228 -5.80 -1.31 3.36
CA ASN A 228 -5.70 -0.88 1.95
C ASN A 228 -4.62 0.19 1.73
N VAL A 229 -3.66 0.27 2.66
CA VAL A 229 -2.45 1.09 2.56
C VAL A 229 -1.24 0.18 2.72
N ILE A 230 -0.31 0.28 1.80
CA ILE A 230 0.97 -0.43 1.81
C ILE A 230 2.08 0.62 1.79
N LEU A 231 3.11 0.43 2.60
CA LEU A 231 4.27 1.32 2.63
C LEU A 231 5.47 0.65 1.96
N ASP A 232 6.38 1.44 1.40
CA ASP A 232 7.74 0.96 1.20
C ASP A 232 8.56 1.15 2.49
N GLU A 233 9.80 0.65 2.50
CA GLU A 233 10.67 0.70 3.67
C GLU A 233 10.98 2.15 4.10
N GLU A 234 11.17 3.06 3.14
CA GLU A 234 11.46 4.47 3.44
C GLU A 234 10.24 5.22 3.98
N ALA A 235 9.07 5.00 3.40
CA ALA A 235 7.83 5.58 3.90
C ALA A 235 7.51 5.06 5.32
N GLY A 236 7.75 3.77 5.56
CA GLY A 236 7.62 3.16 6.88
C GLY A 236 8.56 3.80 7.89
N GLN A 237 9.85 3.92 7.55
CA GLN A 237 10.83 4.56 8.42
C GLN A 237 10.49 6.03 8.71
N ALA A 238 10.11 6.81 7.69
CA ALA A 238 9.72 8.21 7.85
C ALA A 238 8.50 8.37 8.75
N LEU A 239 7.54 7.44 8.67
CA LEU A 239 6.38 7.41 9.55
C LEU A 239 6.78 7.07 10.99
N ASP A 240 7.69 6.13 11.18
CA ASP A 240 8.17 5.74 12.52
C ASP A 240 8.98 6.85 13.17
N GLU A 241 9.84 7.55 12.43
CA GLU A 241 10.57 8.71 12.92
C GLU A 241 9.66 9.83 13.45
N GLN A 242 8.49 10.01 12.83
CA GLN A 242 7.50 11.00 13.26
C GLN A 242 6.63 10.53 14.42
N THR A 243 6.41 9.25 14.56
CA THR A 243 5.44 8.69 15.51
C THR A 243 6.07 7.93 16.66
N ALA A 244 7.36 7.61 16.60
CA ALA A 244 8.08 6.94 17.67
C ALA A 244 7.97 7.75 18.96
N GLY A 245 7.57 7.09 20.03
CA GLY A 245 7.35 7.71 21.34
C GLY A 245 6.06 8.55 21.48
N GLN A 246 5.29 8.75 20.39
CA GLN A 246 4.01 9.51 20.44
C GLN A 246 2.78 8.60 20.56
N LEU A 247 2.91 7.33 20.25
CA LEU A 247 1.82 6.35 20.30
C LEU A 247 1.65 5.80 21.72
N HIS A 248 1.74 6.69 22.71
CA HIS A 248 1.32 6.36 24.07
C HIS A 248 -0.20 6.39 24.13
N SER A 249 -0.81 5.27 24.45
CA SER A 249 -2.09 5.34 25.14
C SER A 249 -1.84 6.18 26.37
N PRO A 250 -2.55 7.28 26.61
CA PRO A 250 -2.40 8.00 27.88
C PRO A 250 -2.75 7.02 28.98
N GLY A 251 -1.73 6.37 29.55
CA GLY A 251 -1.86 5.51 30.70
C GLY A 251 -2.39 6.33 31.83
N GLY A 252 -3.66 6.15 32.13
CA GLY A 252 -4.29 6.39 33.41
C GLY A 252 -3.73 7.50 34.30
N GLN A 253 -3.65 8.72 33.82
CA GLN A 253 -3.84 9.86 34.68
C GLN A 253 -5.12 10.55 34.23
N THR A 254 -6.20 10.20 34.88
CA THR A 254 -7.44 10.97 34.91
C THR A 254 -7.16 12.31 35.61
N ALA A 255 -6.41 13.17 34.97
CA ALA A 255 -6.58 14.58 35.20
C ALA A 255 -7.91 14.93 34.52
N GLY A 256 -8.93 15.24 35.31
CA GLY A 256 -10.28 15.53 34.83
C GLY A 256 -10.33 16.74 33.91
N ALA A 257 -10.04 16.51 32.63
CA ALA A 257 -10.48 17.35 31.56
C ALA A 257 -11.81 16.75 31.07
N HIS A 258 -12.89 17.14 31.72
CA HIS A 258 -14.22 17.07 31.14
C HIS A 258 -14.22 17.89 29.85
N LEU A 259 -13.89 17.27 28.72
CA LEU A 259 -14.39 17.76 27.45
C LEU A 259 -15.90 17.51 27.49
N ASN A 260 -16.66 18.56 27.78
CA ASN A 260 -18.10 18.60 27.59
C ASN A 260 -18.39 18.43 26.09
N VAL A 261 -18.50 17.21 25.63
CA VAL A 261 -18.98 16.87 24.28
C VAL A 261 -20.52 16.95 24.21
N ALA A 262 -21.13 17.53 25.26
CA ALA A 262 -22.58 17.63 25.37
C ALA A 262 -23.23 18.60 24.36
N ASP A 263 -22.46 19.45 23.70
CA ASP A 263 -23.02 20.52 22.86
C ASP A 263 -23.09 20.19 21.36
N THR A 264 -22.65 18.99 20.90
CA THR A 264 -22.61 18.73 19.46
C THR A 264 -23.44 17.53 18.99
N TYR A 265 -23.85 16.62 19.85
CA TYR A 265 -24.72 15.49 19.50
C TYR A 265 -25.63 15.10 20.67
N ASN A 266 -26.91 14.88 20.36
CA ASN A 266 -27.96 14.47 21.29
C ASN A 266 -27.51 13.24 22.13
N ALA A 267 -27.15 13.50 23.39
CA ALA A 267 -26.39 12.61 24.27
C ALA A 267 -27.20 11.46 24.88
N SER A 268 -28.37 11.11 24.35
CA SER A 268 -29.23 10.08 24.92
C SER A 268 -28.88 8.63 24.57
N SER A 269 -27.85 8.38 23.81
CA SER A 269 -27.47 6.99 23.43
C SER A 269 -26.00 6.62 23.58
N ILE A 270 -25.15 7.50 24.11
CA ILE A 270 -23.76 7.15 24.41
C ILE A 270 -23.66 6.79 25.88
N MET A 271 -23.97 5.52 26.22
CA MET A 271 -23.50 4.96 27.47
C MET A 271 -21.97 4.99 27.45
N MET A 272 -21.40 5.84 28.29
CA MET A 272 -19.97 5.84 28.60
C MET A 272 -19.61 4.47 29.15
N GLY A 273 -19.25 3.54 28.27
CA GLY A 273 -18.54 2.33 28.65
C GLY A 273 -17.20 2.74 29.26
N ARG A 274 -16.85 2.19 30.41
CA ARG A 274 -15.54 2.29 31.03
C ARG A 274 -14.46 2.19 29.94
N HIS A 275 -13.61 3.21 29.85
CA HIS A 275 -12.46 3.21 28.97
C HIS A 275 -11.61 1.98 29.32
N ASN A 276 -11.71 0.94 28.52
CA ASN A 276 -10.68 -0.08 28.49
C ASN A 276 -9.44 0.62 27.93
N THR A 277 -8.48 0.88 28.77
CA THR A 277 -7.16 1.31 28.37
C THR A 277 -6.50 0.17 27.63
N PHE A 278 -6.64 0.18 26.29
CA PHE A 278 -5.85 -0.70 25.45
C PHE A 278 -4.40 -0.23 25.57
N ARG A 279 -3.55 -1.06 26.13
CA ARG A 279 -2.10 -0.86 26.05
C ARG A 279 -1.67 -1.26 24.64
N PHE A 280 -1.41 -0.28 23.81
CA PHE A 280 -0.68 -0.51 22.57
C PHE A 280 0.79 -0.60 22.93
N GLY A 281 1.38 -1.81 22.88
CA GLY A 281 2.80 -2.06 23.05
C GLY A 281 3.53 -1.25 24.16
N ASP A 282 4.82 -1.35 24.20
CA ASP A 282 5.70 -0.60 25.10
C ASP A 282 5.92 0.87 24.68
N GLY A 283 5.25 1.34 23.64
CA GLY A 283 5.28 2.73 23.18
C GLY A 283 6.50 3.12 22.33
N ASN A 284 7.44 2.20 22.10
CA ASN A 284 8.65 2.49 21.33
C ASN A 284 8.54 2.18 19.83
N GLU A 285 7.51 1.48 19.42
CA GLU A 285 7.31 1.15 18.01
C GLU A 285 6.53 2.25 17.29
N GLY A 286 6.98 2.62 16.09
CA GLY A 286 6.32 3.61 15.25
C GLY A 286 5.01 3.13 14.64
N ALA A 287 4.31 4.01 13.92
CA ALA A 287 3.01 3.71 13.32
C ALA A 287 3.10 2.81 12.08
N SER A 288 4.28 2.56 11.52
CA SER A 288 4.44 1.66 10.37
C SER A 288 3.96 0.23 10.68
N ARG A 289 3.99 -0.18 11.95
CA ARG A 289 3.51 -1.49 12.43
C ARG A 289 2.02 -1.78 12.15
N PHE A 290 1.25 -0.77 11.78
CA PHE A 290 -0.15 -0.95 11.38
C PHE A 290 -0.32 -1.34 9.91
N PHE A 291 0.74 -1.27 9.12
CA PHE A 291 0.71 -1.44 7.67
C PHE A 291 1.68 -2.52 7.21
N TYR A 292 1.40 -3.11 6.06
CA TYR A 292 2.39 -3.93 5.38
C TYR A 292 3.47 -3.04 4.79
N CYS A 293 4.73 -3.29 5.16
CA CYS A 293 5.89 -2.58 4.64
C CYS A 293 6.63 -3.48 3.64
N ALA A 294 6.51 -3.16 2.35
CA ALA A 294 7.18 -3.90 1.29
C ALA A 294 8.67 -3.56 1.26
N LYS A 295 9.54 -4.54 1.54
CA LYS A 295 11.00 -4.36 1.41
C LYS A 295 11.38 -4.26 -0.05
N VAL A 296 12.02 -3.15 -0.43
CA VAL A 296 12.50 -2.92 -1.79
C VAL A 296 13.98 -3.25 -1.87
N SER A 297 14.33 -4.22 -2.69
CA SER A 297 15.74 -4.55 -2.96
C SER A 297 16.18 -3.94 -4.28
N SER A 298 17.16 -3.05 -4.25
CA SER A 298 17.80 -2.50 -5.46
C SER A 298 18.45 -3.59 -6.32
N LYS A 299 18.84 -4.73 -5.71
CA LYS A 299 19.41 -5.88 -6.41
C LYS A 299 18.38 -6.65 -7.25
N GLU A 300 17.08 -6.57 -6.89
CA GLU A 300 16.01 -7.28 -7.62
C GLU A 300 15.76 -6.72 -9.01
N ARG A 301 16.02 -5.43 -9.20
CA ARG A 301 15.91 -4.81 -10.52
C ARG A 301 16.86 -5.44 -11.53
N GLY A 302 18.08 -5.84 -11.10
CA GLY A 302 19.14 -6.29 -11.99
C GLY A 302 19.82 -5.13 -12.72
N LYS A 303 21.10 -5.31 -13.07
CA LYS A 303 21.92 -4.25 -13.72
C LYS A 303 21.42 -3.91 -15.14
N ASP A 304 20.87 -4.90 -15.85
CA ASP A 304 20.47 -4.78 -17.25
C ASP A 304 18.98 -4.51 -17.45
N ASN A 305 18.20 -4.43 -16.38
CA ASN A 305 16.78 -4.19 -16.47
C ASN A 305 16.46 -2.69 -16.66
N ARG A 306 16.22 -2.31 -17.92
CA ARG A 306 15.86 -0.93 -18.31
C ARG A 306 14.36 -0.68 -18.33
N HIS A 307 13.54 -1.66 -17.95
CA HIS A 307 12.09 -1.47 -17.91
C HIS A 307 11.72 -0.31 -16.97
N PRO A 308 10.88 0.63 -17.41
CA PRO A 308 10.64 1.89 -16.66
C PRO A 308 9.86 1.70 -15.39
N THR A 309 8.98 0.68 -15.30
CA THR A 309 7.98 0.51 -14.23
C THR A 309 8.13 -0.82 -13.50
N VAL A 310 9.37 -1.21 -13.17
CA VAL A 310 9.62 -2.44 -12.39
C VAL A 310 9.03 -2.31 -11.01
N LYS A 311 8.12 -3.21 -10.64
CA LYS A 311 7.53 -3.28 -9.30
C LYS A 311 8.39 -4.15 -8.37
N PRO A 312 8.49 -3.81 -7.06
CA PRO A 312 9.17 -4.65 -6.08
C PRO A 312 8.53 -6.03 -5.98
N VAL A 313 9.35 -7.07 -5.96
CA VAL A 313 8.83 -8.45 -5.88
C VAL A 313 8.08 -8.68 -4.56
N ALA A 314 8.55 -8.10 -3.45
CA ALA A 314 7.87 -8.21 -2.16
C ALA A 314 6.44 -7.63 -2.20
N LEU A 315 6.24 -6.47 -2.84
CA LEU A 315 4.91 -5.90 -3.06
C LEU A 315 4.04 -6.84 -3.90
N MET A 316 4.58 -7.34 -5.01
CA MET A 316 3.82 -8.24 -5.89
C MET A 316 3.48 -9.56 -5.21
N ARG A 317 4.36 -10.12 -4.38
CA ARG A 317 4.08 -11.33 -3.56
C ARG A 317 2.90 -11.10 -2.63
N TYR A 318 2.90 -9.99 -1.91
CA TYR A 318 1.79 -9.64 -1.02
C TYR A 318 0.46 -9.52 -1.80
N LEU A 319 0.46 -8.82 -2.94
CA LEU A 319 -0.73 -8.61 -3.76
C LEU A 319 -1.27 -9.91 -4.37
N VAL A 320 -0.41 -10.77 -4.94
CA VAL A 320 -0.87 -12.05 -5.50
C VAL A 320 -1.39 -12.98 -4.41
N LYS A 321 -0.74 -13.02 -3.25
CA LYS A 321 -1.18 -13.80 -2.09
C LYS A 321 -2.53 -13.35 -1.54
N LEU A 322 -2.81 -12.05 -1.61
CA LEU A 322 -4.05 -11.46 -1.12
C LEU A 322 -5.29 -11.95 -1.89
N VAL A 323 -5.17 -12.13 -3.21
CA VAL A 323 -6.34 -12.37 -4.07
C VAL A 323 -6.32 -13.71 -4.81
N THR A 324 -5.22 -14.47 -4.73
CA THR A 324 -5.11 -15.74 -5.45
C THR A 324 -5.38 -16.90 -4.49
N PRO A 325 -6.36 -17.78 -4.81
CA PRO A 325 -6.63 -18.97 -4.00
C PRO A 325 -5.50 -20.00 -4.15
N PRO A 326 -5.43 -21.02 -3.27
CA PRO A 326 -4.52 -22.15 -3.44
C PRO A 326 -4.63 -22.75 -4.84
N ASP A 327 -3.49 -23.13 -5.43
CA ASP A 327 -3.37 -23.67 -6.79
C ASP A 327 -3.92 -22.75 -7.90
N GLY A 328 -4.14 -21.48 -7.61
CA GLY A 328 -4.68 -20.50 -8.52
C GLY A 328 -3.72 -20.12 -9.65
N LEU A 329 -4.28 -19.70 -10.79
CA LEU A 329 -3.55 -19.16 -11.93
C LEU A 329 -3.61 -17.63 -11.89
N VAL A 330 -2.43 -17.00 -11.88
CA VAL A 330 -2.27 -15.55 -12.00
C VAL A 330 -2.02 -15.20 -13.48
N LEU A 331 -2.88 -14.34 -14.04
CA LEU A 331 -2.72 -13.77 -15.37
C LEU A 331 -2.20 -12.34 -15.26
N ASP A 332 -1.11 -12.03 -15.97
CA ASP A 332 -0.61 -10.66 -16.14
C ASP A 332 -0.54 -10.31 -17.64
N PRO A 333 -1.55 -9.58 -18.19
CA PRO A 333 -1.58 -9.20 -19.59
C PRO A 333 -0.60 -8.07 -19.96
N PHE A 334 0.08 -7.48 -18.95
CA PHE A 334 1.07 -6.41 -19.11
C PHE A 334 2.35 -6.75 -18.33
N MET A 335 2.87 -7.95 -18.58
CA MET A 335 3.90 -8.59 -17.75
C MET A 335 5.19 -7.76 -17.58
N GLY A 336 5.55 -6.95 -18.57
CA GLY A 336 6.75 -6.13 -18.56
C GLY A 336 8.01 -6.96 -18.28
N SER A 337 8.71 -6.65 -17.21
CA SER A 337 9.93 -7.39 -16.80
C SER A 337 9.66 -8.62 -15.91
N GLY A 338 8.42 -9.05 -15.74
CA GLY A 338 8.05 -10.32 -15.09
C GLY A 338 8.05 -10.33 -13.57
N SER A 339 7.91 -9.18 -12.91
CA SER A 339 7.87 -9.15 -11.43
C SER A 339 6.68 -9.92 -10.86
N THR A 340 5.51 -9.88 -11.51
CA THR A 340 4.32 -10.65 -11.14
C THR A 340 4.58 -12.15 -11.25
N GLY A 341 5.23 -12.61 -12.32
CA GLY A 341 5.55 -14.03 -12.51
C GLY A 341 6.51 -14.57 -11.45
N ILE A 342 7.54 -13.78 -11.10
CA ILE A 342 8.46 -14.12 -10.00
C ILE A 342 7.69 -14.26 -8.68
N ALA A 343 6.79 -13.31 -8.41
CA ALA A 343 5.99 -13.29 -7.19
C ALA A 343 5.01 -14.46 -7.11
N ALA A 344 4.26 -14.72 -8.18
CA ALA A 344 3.29 -15.81 -8.25
C ALA A 344 3.93 -17.17 -8.02
N LEU A 345 5.04 -17.44 -8.71
CA LEU A 345 5.77 -18.71 -8.57
C LEU A 345 6.44 -18.86 -7.18
N ALA A 346 6.91 -17.76 -6.58
CA ALA A 346 7.48 -17.78 -5.23
C ALA A 346 6.43 -18.09 -4.15
N GLU A 347 5.15 -17.74 -4.37
CA GLU A 347 4.03 -18.09 -3.50
C GLU A 347 3.36 -19.43 -3.88
N GLY A 348 3.89 -20.16 -4.86
CA GLY A 348 3.39 -21.47 -5.27
C GLY A 348 2.21 -21.44 -6.25
N PHE A 349 1.88 -20.28 -6.81
CA PHE A 349 0.81 -20.15 -7.80
C PHE A 349 1.27 -20.45 -9.22
N LEU A 350 0.34 -20.80 -10.08
CA LEU A 350 0.56 -20.87 -11.53
C LEU A 350 0.62 -19.43 -12.10
N PHE A 351 1.36 -19.26 -13.19
CA PHE A 351 1.52 -17.96 -13.83
C PHE A 351 1.42 -18.03 -15.34
N GLN A 352 0.69 -17.07 -15.90
CA GLN A 352 0.65 -16.80 -17.34
C GLN A 352 0.85 -15.29 -17.56
N GLY A 353 1.88 -14.93 -18.32
CA GLY A 353 2.18 -13.55 -18.66
C GLY A 353 2.09 -13.29 -20.15
N ILE A 354 1.66 -12.07 -20.52
CA ILE A 354 1.63 -11.56 -21.88
C ILE A 354 2.48 -10.28 -21.93
N GLU A 355 3.33 -10.17 -22.94
CA GLU A 355 4.15 -8.99 -23.19
C GLU A 355 4.31 -8.82 -24.70
N GLN A 356 4.03 -7.63 -25.21
CA GLN A 356 4.09 -7.36 -26.64
C GLN A 356 5.52 -7.06 -27.13
N GLU A 357 6.36 -6.48 -26.26
CA GLU A 357 7.72 -6.12 -26.59
C GLU A 357 8.66 -7.32 -26.38
N LEU A 358 9.21 -7.85 -27.46
CA LEU A 358 10.04 -9.07 -27.44
C LEU A 358 11.24 -8.93 -26.49
N GLU A 359 11.84 -7.74 -26.40
CA GLU A 359 12.96 -7.48 -25.48
C GLU A 359 12.51 -7.69 -24.03
N TYR A 360 11.38 -7.10 -23.62
CA TYR A 360 10.84 -7.26 -22.27
C TYR A 360 10.33 -8.67 -22.01
N PHE A 361 9.73 -9.31 -22.97
CA PHE A 361 9.34 -10.71 -22.87
C PHE A 361 10.54 -11.62 -22.56
N ASN A 362 11.63 -11.47 -23.32
CA ASN A 362 12.84 -12.26 -23.10
C ASN A 362 13.49 -11.97 -21.73
N LEU A 363 13.51 -10.70 -21.34
CA LEU A 363 13.99 -10.28 -20.01
C LEU A 363 13.15 -10.92 -18.89
N ALA A 364 11.81 -10.86 -19.00
CA ALA A 364 10.89 -11.45 -18.04
C ALA A 364 11.10 -12.96 -17.92
N ARG A 365 11.17 -13.67 -19.04
CA ARG A 365 11.42 -15.10 -19.08
C ARG A 365 12.73 -15.47 -18.37
N GLN A 366 13.80 -14.74 -18.63
CA GLN A 366 15.10 -14.97 -17.99
C GLN A 366 15.03 -14.69 -16.47
N ARG A 367 14.41 -13.61 -16.05
CA ARG A 367 14.27 -13.25 -14.63
C ARG A 367 13.46 -14.28 -13.86
N ILE A 368 12.32 -14.71 -14.42
CA ILE A 368 11.46 -15.75 -13.84
C ILE A 368 12.23 -17.07 -13.73
N TYR A 369 12.89 -17.52 -14.81
CA TYR A 369 13.69 -18.73 -14.79
C TYR A 369 14.82 -18.71 -13.77
N ASN A 370 15.53 -17.57 -13.66
CA ASN A 370 16.60 -17.41 -12.69
C ASN A 370 16.08 -17.38 -11.23
N SER A 371 14.86 -16.91 -10.99
CA SER A 371 14.25 -16.92 -9.66
C SER A 371 13.96 -18.33 -9.16
N LEU A 372 13.58 -19.25 -10.06
CA LEU A 372 13.31 -20.66 -9.74
C LEU A 372 14.59 -21.46 -9.42
N ARG A 373 15.75 -21.00 -9.89
CA ARG A 373 17.03 -21.68 -9.67
C ARG A 373 17.77 -21.26 -8.40
N LYS A 374 17.35 -20.19 -7.74
CA LYS A 374 17.95 -19.81 -6.46
C LYS A 374 17.48 -20.80 -5.40
N PRO A 375 18.39 -21.48 -4.69
CA PRO A 375 17.98 -22.31 -3.55
C PRO A 375 17.28 -21.40 -2.54
N VAL A 376 16.12 -21.83 -2.05
CA VAL A 376 15.39 -21.16 -0.94
C VAL A 376 16.34 -21.16 0.26
N THR A 377 16.91 -20.02 0.59
CA THR A 377 17.78 -19.88 1.75
C THR A 377 16.96 -20.13 3.01
N GLN A 378 17.54 -20.87 3.97
CA GLN A 378 16.83 -21.30 5.20
C GLN A 378 16.16 -20.16 6.00
N CYS A 379 16.54 -18.91 5.72
CA CYS A 379 15.94 -17.74 6.37
C CYS A 379 14.50 -17.41 5.90
N GLU A 380 14.14 -17.83 4.67
CA GLU A 380 12.77 -17.62 4.16
C GLU A 380 11.79 -18.69 4.65
N LYS A 381 12.30 -19.86 5.08
CA LYS A 381 11.47 -20.93 5.68
C LYS A 381 10.96 -20.56 7.08
N ALA A 382 11.65 -19.72 7.83
CA ALA A 382 11.22 -19.26 9.13
C ALA A 382 10.07 -18.21 9.06
N ALA A 383 9.97 -17.47 7.95
CA ALA A 383 8.90 -16.49 7.75
C ALA A 383 7.58 -17.10 7.22
N SER A 384 7.58 -18.36 6.76
CA SER A 384 6.39 -19.06 6.30
C SER A 384 5.76 -19.97 7.36
N CYS A 385 6.35 -20.03 8.57
CA CYS A 385 5.86 -20.85 9.69
C CYS A 385 5.29 -20.00 10.85
N TYR A 386 5.04 -18.70 10.63
CA TYR A 386 4.37 -17.86 11.63
C TYR A 386 3.17 -17.17 11.03
#